data_51c379a7b30ebac1de1ed3832ca25ab4
#
_entry.id   51c379a7b30ebac1de1ed3832ca25ab4
#
_cell.length_a   1.000
_cell.length_b   1.000
_cell.length_c   1.000
_cell.angle_alpha   90.00
_cell.angle_beta   90.00
_cell.angle_gamma   90.00
#
_symmetry.space_group_name_H-M   'P 1'
#
loop_
_entity.id
_entity.type
_entity.pdbx_description
1 polymer ?
#
loop_
_entity_poly.entity_id
_entity_poly.type
_entity_poly.pdbx_seq_one_letter_code
_entity_poly.pdbx_strand_id
1 'polypeptide(L)'
;MHSSPLVDKIYCSPGNAGTSMVADNITLGEDNDKIVKFCQNNDIDLVVVGPEAPLCAFLADDLIKNGIQCFGPVGELANLEGSKLHAKQIMQKVGVPTADFMILDNSTNIDAAMNAYSHNPWVIKRDVLAGGKGVVVTSNYEDAKQFIADAIKTDGQVLLEEFLPEEEASMLVVMDG
;
A
#
# COMPACT_ATOMS: atom_id res chain seq x y z
N MET A 1 0.41 -23.09 -4.77
CA MET A 1 0.23 -23.25 -6.24
C MET A 1 1.02 -24.44 -6.77
N HIS A 2 2.32 -24.55 -6.55
CA HIS A 2 3.17 -25.65 -7.06
C HIS A 2 2.62 -27.07 -6.79
N SER A 3 2.00 -27.32 -5.63
CA SER A 3 1.43 -28.63 -5.30
C SER A 3 0.05 -28.92 -5.91
N SER A 4 -0.53 -27.97 -6.64
CA SER A 4 -1.84 -28.14 -7.27
C SER A 4 -1.71 -28.92 -8.56
N PRO A 5 -2.54 -29.96 -8.78
CA PRO A 5 -2.55 -30.70 -10.06
C PRO A 5 -3.14 -29.89 -11.22
N LEU A 6 -3.67 -28.70 -10.96
CA LEU A 6 -4.21 -27.78 -11.96
C LEU A 6 -3.17 -26.77 -12.47
N VAL A 7 -1.94 -26.82 -11.96
CA VAL A 7 -0.89 -25.87 -12.31
C VAL A 7 0.24 -26.59 -13.02
N ASP A 8 0.38 -26.33 -14.31
CA ASP A 8 1.40 -26.95 -15.15
C ASP A 8 2.74 -26.21 -15.01
N LYS A 9 2.71 -24.88 -14.98
CA LYS A 9 3.93 -24.06 -14.94
C LYS A 9 3.75 -22.81 -14.12
N ILE A 10 4.83 -22.43 -13.42
CA ILE A 10 4.88 -21.19 -12.60
C ILE A 10 6.08 -20.36 -13.05
N TYR A 11 5.83 -19.09 -13.28
CA TYR A 11 6.85 -18.07 -13.41
C TYR A 11 6.82 -17.16 -12.18
N CYS A 12 7.95 -16.66 -11.74
CA CYS A 12 8.06 -15.73 -10.62
C CYS A 12 8.92 -14.52 -11.00
N SER A 13 8.36 -13.32 -10.90
CA SER A 13 9.07 -12.08 -11.23
C SER A 13 9.15 -11.17 -9.99
N PRO A 14 10.35 -10.75 -9.56
CA PRO A 14 11.67 -11.14 -10.06
C PRO A 14 12.13 -12.53 -9.61
N GLY A 15 11.42 -13.14 -8.64
CA GLY A 15 11.81 -14.39 -8.01
C GLY A 15 13.01 -14.27 -7.05
N ASN A 16 13.36 -15.38 -6.43
CA ASN A 16 14.49 -15.50 -5.50
C ASN A 16 14.99 -16.96 -5.45
N ALA A 17 15.98 -17.27 -4.60
CA ALA A 17 16.50 -18.62 -4.47
C ALA A 17 15.46 -19.66 -4.03
N GLY A 18 14.48 -19.27 -3.22
CA GLY A 18 13.38 -20.16 -2.81
C GLY A 18 12.40 -20.44 -3.94
N THR A 19 12.01 -19.43 -4.69
CA THR A 19 11.08 -19.58 -5.83
C THR A 19 11.70 -20.36 -6.97
N SER A 20 13.03 -20.32 -7.18
CA SER A 20 13.71 -21.12 -8.20
C SER A 20 13.61 -22.64 -8.01
N MET A 21 13.21 -23.09 -6.84
CA MET A 21 12.98 -24.52 -6.57
C MET A 21 11.64 -25.02 -7.12
N VAL A 22 10.69 -24.12 -7.40
CA VAL A 22 9.31 -24.47 -7.75
C VAL A 22 8.74 -23.64 -8.91
N ALA A 23 9.51 -22.72 -9.48
CA ALA A 23 9.10 -21.82 -10.55
C ALA A 23 10.30 -21.39 -11.40
N ASP A 24 10.03 -20.93 -12.61
CA ASP A 24 11.01 -20.25 -13.44
C ASP A 24 11.10 -18.76 -13.02
N ASN A 25 12.23 -18.38 -12.44
CA ASN A 25 12.47 -16.97 -12.12
C ASN A 25 12.76 -16.16 -13.38
N ILE A 26 12.07 -15.05 -13.54
CA ILE A 26 12.21 -14.13 -14.67
C ILE A 26 12.31 -12.69 -14.16
N THR A 27 12.79 -11.77 -15.00
CA THR A 27 12.89 -10.36 -14.65
C THR A 27 12.09 -9.54 -15.66
N LEU A 28 10.89 -9.09 -15.27
CA LEU A 28 10.02 -8.27 -16.12
C LEU A 28 10.11 -6.76 -15.78
N GLY A 29 10.56 -6.43 -14.56
CA GLY A 29 10.53 -5.07 -14.04
C GLY A 29 9.11 -4.64 -13.64
N GLU A 30 8.90 -3.31 -13.59
CA GLU A 30 7.64 -2.68 -13.13
C GLU A 30 6.80 -2.11 -14.29
N ASP A 31 7.12 -2.46 -15.52
CA ASP A 31 6.45 -2.00 -16.74
C ASP A 31 5.25 -2.93 -17.03
N ASN A 32 4.04 -2.43 -16.81
CA ASN A 32 2.80 -3.20 -17.01
C ASN A 32 2.69 -3.76 -18.44
N ASP A 33 3.05 -2.97 -19.45
CA ASP A 33 2.99 -3.42 -20.85
C ASP A 33 3.91 -4.61 -21.11
N LYS A 34 5.08 -4.65 -20.50
CA LYS A 34 5.99 -5.80 -20.61
C LYS A 34 5.44 -7.03 -19.91
N ILE A 35 4.82 -6.84 -18.74
CA ILE A 35 4.19 -7.93 -17.99
C ILE A 35 3.04 -8.51 -18.81
N VAL A 36 2.13 -7.67 -19.32
CA VAL A 36 1.02 -8.09 -20.16
C VAL A 36 1.49 -8.85 -21.40
N LYS A 37 2.48 -8.31 -22.14
CA LYS A 37 3.06 -8.98 -23.31
C LYS A 37 3.70 -10.33 -22.98
N PHE A 38 4.39 -10.41 -21.84
CA PHE A 38 4.95 -11.68 -21.38
C PHE A 38 3.85 -12.71 -21.14
N CYS A 39 2.78 -12.32 -20.46
CA CYS A 39 1.65 -13.17 -20.17
C CYS A 39 0.99 -13.70 -21.46
N GLN A 40 0.74 -12.81 -22.43
CA GLN A 40 0.17 -13.19 -23.72
C GLN A 40 1.06 -14.14 -24.52
N ASN A 41 2.38 -13.91 -24.53
CA ASN A 41 3.34 -14.73 -25.29
C ASN A 41 3.62 -16.10 -24.65
N ASN A 42 3.27 -16.29 -23.40
CA ASN A 42 3.49 -17.54 -22.66
C ASN A 42 2.19 -18.21 -22.18
N ASP A 43 1.04 -17.80 -22.71
CA ASP A 43 -0.28 -18.34 -22.41
C ASP A 43 -0.55 -18.43 -20.90
N ILE A 44 -0.29 -17.31 -20.16
CA ILE A 44 -0.50 -17.26 -18.73
C ILE A 44 -1.99 -17.10 -18.42
N ASP A 45 -2.56 -18.06 -17.70
CA ASP A 45 -3.98 -18.07 -17.31
C ASP A 45 -4.26 -17.16 -16.12
N LEU A 46 -3.34 -17.09 -15.14
CA LEU A 46 -3.53 -16.38 -13.90
C LEU A 46 -2.26 -15.67 -13.42
N VAL A 47 -2.38 -14.40 -13.12
CA VAL A 47 -1.34 -13.62 -12.42
C VAL A 47 -1.74 -13.39 -10.97
N VAL A 48 -0.85 -13.75 -10.04
CA VAL A 48 -1.01 -13.44 -8.61
C VAL A 48 -0.07 -12.31 -8.26
N VAL A 49 -0.62 -11.17 -7.86
CA VAL A 49 0.18 -9.99 -7.48
C VAL A 49 0.30 -9.95 -5.96
N GLY A 50 1.53 -10.16 -5.45
CA GLY A 50 1.80 -10.20 -4.01
C GLY A 50 1.94 -8.82 -3.37
N PRO A 51 2.80 -7.92 -3.91
CA PRO A 51 3.00 -6.60 -3.34
C PRO A 51 1.93 -5.59 -3.79
N GLU A 52 1.68 -4.58 -2.95
CA GLU A 52 0.69 -3.53 -3.21
C GLU A 52 1.12 -2.54 -4.32
N ALA A 53 2.40 -2.27 -4.46
CA ALA A 53 2.89 -1.24 -5.38
C ALA A 53 2.49 -1.47 -6.86
N PRO A 54 2.63 -2.67 -7.45
CA PRO A 54 2.13 -2.93 -8.79
C PRO A 54 0.61 -2.79 -8.92
N LEU A 55 -0.15 -3.13 -7.89
CA LEU A 55 -1.61 -2.98 -7.87
C LEU A 55 -2.01 -1.50 -7.87
N CYS A 56 -1.36 -0.69 -7.03
CA CYS A 56 -1.53 0.77 -7.04
C CYS A 56 -1.09 1.41 -8.36
N ALA A 57 -0.18 0.74 -9.12
CA ALA A 57 0.20 1.12 -10.48
C ALA A 57 -0.71 0.52 -11.56
N PHE A 58 -1.92 0.09 -11.22
CA PHE A 58 -2.96 -0.41 -12.12
C PHE A 58 -2.59 -1.69 -12.89
N LEU A 59 -1.68 -2.52 -12.40
CA LEU A 59 -1.31 -3.77 -13.07
C LEU A 59 -2.50 -4.72 -13.23
N ALA A 60 -3.36 -4.86 -12.20
CA ALA A 60 -4.54 -5.71 -12.29
C ALA A 60 -5.53 -5.23 -13.37
N ASP A 61 -5.71 -3.91 -13.47
CA ASP A 61 -6.57 -3.30 -14.49
C ASP A 61 -6.06 -3.61 -15.91
N ASP A 62 -4.77 -3.46 -16.13
CA ASP A 62 -4.13 -3.73 -17.42
C ASP A 62 -4.19 -5.22 -17.80
N LEU A 63 -3.98 -6.12 -16.84
CA LEU A 63 -4.13 -7.57 -17.05
C LEU A 63 -5.57 -7.94 -17.44
N ILE A 64 -6.55 -7.50 -16.65
CA ILE A 64 -7.98 -7.77 -16.89
C ILE A 64 -8.42 -7.20 -18.23
N LYS A 65 -8.03 -5.98 -18.57
CA LYS A 65 -8.32 -5.35 -19.87
C LYS A 65 -7.79 -6.17 -21.06
N ASN A 66 -6.71 -6.91 -20.86
CA ASN A 66 -6.09 -7.77 -21.87
C ASN A 66 -6.54 -9.25 -21.77
N GLY A 67 -7.59 -9.54 -21.00
CA GLY A 67 -8.19 -10.89 -20.89
C GLY A 67 -7.39 -11.86 -20.02
N ILE A 68 -6.45 -11.37 -19.20
CA ILE A 68 -5.63 -12.19 -18.31
C ILE A 68 -6.25 -12.12 -16.90
N GLN A 69 -6.51 -13.27 -16.28
CA GLN A 69 -7.03 -13.29 -14.91
C GLN A 69 -5.98 -12.80 -13.93
N CYS A 70 -6.41 -11.99 -12.95
CA CYS A 70 -5.54 -11.45 -11.91
C CYS A 70 -6.12 -11.71 -10.52
N PHE A 71 -5.32 -12.28 -9.63
CA PHE A 71 -5.60 -12.32 -8.21
C PHE A 71 -4.90 -11.12 -7.55
N GLY A 72 -5.69 -10.10 -7.24
CA GLY A 72 -5.31 -8.83 -6.67
C GLY A 72 -6.38 -7.78 -6.98
N PRO A 73 -6.59 -6.78 -6.11
CA PRO A 73 -7.56 -5.72 -6.36
C PRO A 73 -7.15 -4.83 -7.54
N VAL A 74 -8.13 -4.24 -8.21
CA VAL A 74 -7.92 -3.17 -9.19
C VAL A 74 -7.32 -1.94 -8.51
N GLY A 75 -6.65 -1.08 -9.28
CA GLY A 75 -5.87 0.05 -8.75
C GLY A 75 -6.66 0.99 -7.85
N GLU A 76 -7.93 1.25 -8.16
CA GLU A 76 -8.82 2.07 -7.31
C GLU A 76 -8.99 1.45 -5.90
N LEU A 77 -9.16 0.14 -5.81
CA LEU A 77 -9.30 -0.58 -4.53
C LEU A 77 -7.94 -0.78 -3.84
N ALA A 78 -6.88 -1.03 -4.62
CA ALA A 78 -5.52 -1.13 -4.10
C ALA A 78 -5.07 0.16 -3.40
N ASN A 79 -5.63 1.32 -3.80
CA ASN A 79 -5.32 2.60 -3.20
C ASN A 79 -5.79 2.74 -1.73
N LEU A 80 -6.63 1.84 -1.24
CA LEU A 80 -6.92 1.73 0.21
C LEU A 80 -5.66 1.39 1.03
N GLU A 81 -4.70 0.68 0.44
CA GLU A 81 -3.39 0.43 1.04
C GLU A 81 -2.38 1.48 0.58
N GLY A 82 -2.50 1.96 -0.66
CA GLY A 82 -1.59 2.92 -1.28
C GLY A 82 -1.58 4.30 -0.63
N SER A 83 -2.73 4.76 -0.14
CA SER A 83 -2.90 6.07 0.50
C SER A 83 -3.65 5.94 1.82
N LYS A 84 -2.98 6.27 2.90
CA LYS A 84 -3.57 6.29 4.25
C LYS A 84 -4.70 7.32 4.36
N LEU A 85 -4.52 8.47 3.71
CA LEU A 85 -5.55 9.50 3.65
C LEU A 85 -6.80 9.00 2.93
N HIS A 86 -6.63 8.38 1.75
CA HIS A 86 -7.75 7.81 0.99
C HIS A 86 -8.49 6.76 1.83
N ALA A 87 -7.78 5.84 2.47
CA ALA A 87 -8.37 4.85 3.36
C ALA A 87 -9.19 5.50 4.50
N LYS A 88 -8.63 6.50 5.17
CA LYS A 88 -9.31 7.24 6.24
C LYS A 88 -10.58 7.93 5.75
N GLN A 89 -10.54 8.56 4.59
CA GLN A 89 -11.73 9.20 3.98
C GLN A 89 -12.82 8.17 3.65
N ILE A 90 -12.46 7.00 3.14
CA ILE A 90 -13.41 5.91 2.90
C ILE A 90 -13.99 5.41 4.23
N MET A 91 -13.15 5.14 5.25
CA MET A 91 -13.60 4.72 6.57
C MET A 91 -14.62 5.70 7.16
N GLN A 92 -14.35 7.00 7.12
CA GLN A 92 -15.30 8.04 7.56
C GLN A 92 -16.60 8.01 6.77
N LYS A 93 -16.52 7.87 5.44
CA LYS A 93 -17.69 7.85 4.56
C LYS A 93 -18.62 6.67 4.83
N VAL A 94 -18.07 5.50 5.17
CA VAL A 94 -18.82 4.27 5.41
C VAL A 94 -19.06 3.97 6.89
N GLY A 95 -18.60 4.84 7.79
CA GLY A 95 -18.81 4.71 9.24
C GLY A 95 -17.95 3.65 9.91
N VAL A 96 -16.83 3.27 9.33
CA VAL A 96 -15.84 2.38 9.97
C VAL A 96 -15.01 3.19 10.98
N PRO A 97 -14.92 2.74 12.25
CA PRO A 97 -14.11 3.41 13.25
C PRO A 97 -12.63 3.50 12.83
N THR A 98 -12.02 4.64 13.06
CA THR A 98 -10.59 4.87 12.82
C THR A 98 -10.08 5.92 13.81
N ALA A 99 -8.77 5.92 14.09
CA ALA A 99 -8.13 6.95 14.90
C ALA A 99 -8.46 8.34 14.37
N ASP A 100 -8.67 9.29 15.27
CA ASP A 100 -8.86 10.70 14.91
C ASP A 100 -7.62 11.23 14.17
N PHE A 101 -7.82 12.09 13.18
CA PHE A 101 -6.68 12.56 12.37
C PHE A 101 -6.86 13.97 11.84
N MET A 102 -5.73 14.61 11.58
CA MET A 102 -5.62 15.91 10.93
C MET A 102 -4.65 15.80 9.76
N ILE A 103 -4.97 16.46 8.65
CA ILE A 103 -4.07 16.56 7.50
C ILE A 103 -3.29 17.85 7.63
N LEU A 104 -1.97 17.77 7.51
CA LEU A 104 -1.07 18.91 7.51
C LEU A 104 -0.38 18.99 6.15
N ASP A 105 -0.33 20.18 5.57
CA ASP A 105 0.23 20.45 4.25
C ASP A 105 1.08 21.74 4.25
N ASN A 106 1.53 22.16 3.08
CA ASN A 106 2.35 23.37 2.91
C ASN A 106 1.68 24.69 3.39
N SER A 107 0.36 24.70 3.56
CA SER A 107 -0.39 25.86 4.05
C SER A 107 -0.54 25.85 5.57
N THR A 108 -0.22 24.73 6.22
CA THR A 108 -0.44 24.51 7.66
C THR A 108 0.64 25.16 8.52
N ASN A 109 0.21 25.91 9.53
CA ASN A 109 1.11 26.30 10.62
C ASN A 109 1.28 25.10 11.57
N ILE A 110 2.44 24.44 11.50
CA ILE A 110 2.73 23.19 12.23
C ILE A 110 2.59 23.39 13.73
N ASP A 111 3.16 24.48 14.28
CA ASP A 111 3.10 24.76 15.72
C ASP A 111 1.65 24.93 16.19
N ALA A 112 0.86 25.68 15.44
CA ALA A 112 -0.54 25.89 15.78
C ALA A 112 -1.34 24.57 15.68
N ALA A 113 -1.09 23.76 14.68
CA ALA A 113 -1.74 22.46 14.49
C ALA A 113 -1.40 21.49 15.62
N MET A 114 -0.11 21.33 15.96
CA MET A 114 0.34 20.46 17.05
C MET A 114 -0.18 20.91 18.41
N ASN A 115 -0.24 22.23 18.68
CA ASN A 115 -0.80 22.75 19.92
C ASN A 115 -2.32 22.58 20.02
N ALA A 116 -3.02 22.63 18.89
CA ALA A 116 -4.46 22.39 18.84
C ALA A 116 -4.83 20.89 18.92
N TYR A 117 -3.93 20.01 18.50
CA TYR A 117 -4.16 18.56 18.50
C TYR A 117 -3.80 17.99 19.88
N SER A 118 -4.83 17.66 20.65
CA SER A 118 -4.70 17.32 22.08
C SER A 118 -4.14 15.91 22.35
N HIS A 119 -3.99 15.10 21.32
CA HIS A 119 -3.51 13.71 21.47
C HIS A 119 -1.99 13.63 21.62
N ASN A 120 -1.50 12.89 22.64
CA ASN A 120 -0.08 12.66 22.89
C ASN A 120 0.08 11.23 23.48
N PRO A 121 1.00 10.40 22.97
CA PRO A 121 1.99 10.72 21.93
C PRO A 121 1.34 11.02 20.56
N TRP A 122 2.03 11.81 19.75
CA TRP A 122 1.63 12.05 18.37
C TRP A 122 1.99 10.86 17.51
N VAL A 123 1.06 10.45 16.64
CA VAL A 123 1.31 9.48 15.57
C VAL A 123 1.33 10.24 14.24
N ILE A 124 2.48 10.26 13.59
CA ILE A 124 2.66 11.00 12.35
C ILE A 124 2.91 9.99 11.23
N LYS A 125 2.07 10.05 10.17
CA LYS A 125 2.11 9.08 9.07
C LYS A 125 2.28 9.79 7.73
N ARG A 126 3.32 9.44 6.99
CA ARG A 126 3.48 9.84 5.59
C ARG A 126 2.42 9.15 4.74
N ASP A 127 1.82 9.90 3.81
CA ASP A 127 0.78 9.39 2.91
C ASP A 127 1.39 8.81 1.62
N VAL A 128 2.33 7.87 1.80
CA VAL A 128 3.04 7.18 0.73
C VAL A 128 3.29 5.72 1.11
N LEU A 129 3.51 4.87 0.09
CA LEU A 129 4.03 3.52 0.29
C LEU A 129 5.49 3.60 0.76
N ALA A 130 5.72 3.47 2.06
CA ALA A 130 7.02 3.68 2.68
C ALA A 130 7.66 2.40 3.25
N GLY A 131 7.07 1.22 2.99
CA GLY A 131 7.60 -0.07 3.47
C GLY A 131 7.80 -0.12 4.99
N GLY A 132 6.85 0.42 5.76
CA GLY A 132 6.91 0.47 7.23
C GLY A 132 7.75 1.63 7.81
N LYS A 133 8.41 2.45 6.98
CA LYS A 133 9.28 3.55 7.44
C LYS A 133 8.60 4.93 7.43
N GLY A 134 7.33 4.99 7.12
CA GLY A 134 6.57 6.24 6.99
C GLY A 134 5.80 6.65 8.24
N VAL A 135 6.05 6.02 9.40
CA VAL A 135 5.31 6.29 10.65
C VAL A 135 6.28 6.62 11.77
N VAL A 136 5.98 7.67 12.52
CA VAL A 136 6.67 8.03 13.78
C VAL A 136 5.65 8.18 14.88
N VAL A 137 5.95 7.62 16.04
CA VAL A 137 5.20 7.80 17.28
C VAL A 137 6.13 8.43 18.30
N THR A 138 5.82 9.63 18.75
CA THR A 138 6.68 10.38 19.68
C THR A 138 5.89 11.34 20.56
N SER A 139 6.39 11.52 21.79
CA SER A 139 5.95 12.60 22.70
C SER A 139 6.91 13.82 22.68
N ASN A 140 8.02 13.71 21.94
CA ASN A 140 8.96 14.81 21.79
C ASN A 140 8.44 15.78 20.72
N TYR A 141 8.22 17.04 21.13
CA TYR A 141 7.67 18.08 20.26
C TYR A 141 8.58 18.40 19.06
N GLU A 142 9.88 18.54 19.30
CA GLU A 142 10.82 18.91 18.23
C GLU A 142 10.99 17.78 17.22
N ASP A 143 11.05 16.52 17.68
CA ASP A 143 11.12 15.35 16.79
C ASP A 143 9.85 15.23 15.91
N ALA A 144 8.68 15.43 16.52
CA ALA A 144 7.41 15.42 15.81
C ALA A 144 7.37 16.54 14.76
N LYS A 145 7.70 17.77 15.15
CA LYS A 145 7.72 18.94 14.27
C LYS A 145 8.68 18.78 13.10
N GLN A 146 9.89 18.28 13.37
CA GLN A 146 10.89 18.03 12.32
C GLN A 146 10.39 16.99 11.33
N PHE A 147 9.83 15.86 11.80
CA PHE A 147 9.31 14.82 10.93
C PHE A 147 8.14 15.32 10.07
N ILE A 148 7.22 16.11 10.66
CA ILE A 148 6.11 16.74 9.93
C ILE A 148 6.66 17.65 8.83
N ALA A 149 7.61 18.52 9.15
CA ALA A 149 8.18 19.47 8.18
C ALA A 149 8.88 18.74 7.02
N ASP A 150 9.65 17.70 7.33
CA ASP A 150 10.34 16.90 6.29
C ASP A 150 9.35 16.12 5.42
N ALA A 151 8.31 15.55 6.02
CA ALA A 151 7.26 14.85 5.27
C ALA A 151 6.49 15.80 4.35
N ILE A 152 6.05 16.97 4.83
CA ILE A 152 5.37 17.97 3.99
C ILE A 152 6.27 18.43 2.84
N LYS A 153 7.56 18.67 3.11
CA LYS A 153 8.51 19.08 2.07
C LYS A 153 8.70 18.03 0.99
N THR A 154 8.67 16.74 1.35
CA THR A 154 8.94 15.63 0.44
C THR A 154 7.67 15.15 -0.28
N ASP A 155 6.58 15.00 0.45
CA ASP A 155 5.35 14.33 -0.01
C ASP A 155 4.19 15.33 -0.25
N GLY A 156 4.35 16.59 0.19
CA GLY A 156 3.33 17.64 0.09
C GLY A 156 2.32 17.66 1.24
N GLN A 157 2.13 16.54 1.92
CA GLN A 157 1.20 16.40 3.05
C GLN A 157 1.63 15.27 4.00
N VAL A 158 1.07 15.31 5.21
CA VAL A 158 1.27 14.28 6.24
C VAL A 158 0.03 14.17 7.11
N LEU A 159 -0.22 13.01 7.69
CA LEU A 159 -1.30 12.79 8.65
C LEU A 159 -0.74 12.86 10.07
N LEU A 160 -1.41 13.62 10.92
CA LEU A 160 -1.24 13.63 12.38
C LEU A 160 -2.43 12.90 12.98
N GLU A 161 -2.19 11.81 13.71
CA GLU A 161 -3.23 10.91 14.20
C GLU A 161 -3.19 10.73 15.71
N GLU A 162 -4.33 10.35 16.24
CA GLU A 162 -4.48 9.86 17.61
C GLU A 162 -3.69 8.57 17.81
N PHE A 163 -3.01 8.45 18.96
CA PHE A 163 -2.40 7.20 19.38
C PHE A 163 -3.47 6.30 20.02
N LEU A 164 -3.65 5.10 19.45
CA LEU A 164 -4.50 4.07 20.02
C LEU A 164 -3.61 3.08 20.80
N PRO A 165 -3.79 2.98 22.14
CA PRO A 165 -2.92 2.14 22.99
C PRO A 165 -3.31 0.65 22.99
N GLU A 166 -4.15 0.20 22.05
CA GLU A 166 -4.68 -1.16 21.98
C GLU A 166 -3.70 -2.13 21.32
N GLU A 167 -3.96 -3.42 21.47
CA GLU A 167 -3.22 -4.47 20.78
C GLU A 167 -3.57 -4.48 19.28
N GLU A 168 -2.56 -4.60 18.44
CA GLU A 168 -2.75 -4.73 16.99
C GLU A 168 -3.16 -6.16 16.61
N ALA A 169 -4.13 -6.29 15.73
CA ALA A 169 -4.52 -7.55 15.13
C ALA A 169 -4.73 -7.37 13.62
N SER A 170 -4.30 -8.36 12.84
CA SER A 170 -4.51 -8.40 11.40
C SER A 170 -5.46 -9.54 11.05
N MET A 171 -6.44 -9.24 10.19
CA MET A 171 -7.32 -10.25 9.60
C MET A 171 -7.12 -10.23 8.08
N LEU A 172 -6.73 -11.39 7.54
CA LEU A 172 -6.61 -11.56 6.09
C LEU A 172 -7.86 -12.26 5.56
N VAL A 173 -8.47 -11.67 4.55
CA VAL A 173 -9.71 -12.18 3.94
C VAL A 173 -9.50 -12.31 2.44
N VAL A 174 -9.92 -13.45 1.88
CA VAL A 174 -10.00 -13.64 0.42
C VAL A 174 -11.45 -13.36 0.02
N MET A 175 -11.62 -12.50 -0.98
CA MET A 175 -12.94 -12.09 -1.47
C MET A 175 -12.96 -12.20 -3.00
N ASP A 176 -14.12 -12.49 -3.56
CA ASP A 176 -14.36 -12.64 -5.00
C ASP A 176 -15.42 -11.64 -5.55
N GLY A 177 -15.63 -10.58 -4.82
CA GLY A 177 -16.57 -9.50 -5.18
C GLY A 177 -17.79 -9.39 -4.30
#